data_7e50b8265cd1ef24a187e0aa920cdd1b
#
_entry.id   7e50b8265cd1ef24a187e0aa920cdd1b
#
_cell.length_a   1.000
_cell.length_b   1.000
_cell.length_c   1.000
_cell.angle_alpha   90.00
_cell.angle_beta   90.00
_cell.angle_gamma   90.00
#
_symmetry.space_group_name_H-M   'P 1'
#
loop_
_entity.id
_entity.type
_entity.pdbx_description
1 polymer ?
#
loop_
_entity_poly.entity_id
_entity_poly.type
_entity_poly.pdbx_seq_one_letter_code
_entity_poly.pdbx_strand_id
1 'polypeptide(L)' 'MAGNTEWLSVEMIYEELGKLVPMETIRSWIRTGKLKAYRPGKTYLVKREDFDKFMRDSQTKPDEE' A
#
# COMPACT_ATOMS: atom_id res chain seq x y z
N MET A 1 -6.43 4.74 -21.22
CA MET A 1 -6.54 5.45 -20.98
C MET A 1 -6.25 6.01 -19.80
N ALA A 2 -5.74 6.87 -19.83
CA ALA A 2 -5.35 7.47 -18.67
C ALA A 2 -6.49 7.65 -17.83
N GLY A 3 -6.45 7.91 -16.73
CA GLY A 3 -7.58 8.12 -15.90
C GLY A 3 -8.08 6.91 -15.18
N ASN A 4 -7.62 5.75 -15.58
CA ASN A 4 -8.02 4.57 -14.85
C ASN A 4 -7.17 4.43 -13.64
N THR A 5 -7.73 4.75 -12.50
CA THR A 5 -7.01 4.59 -11.25
C THR A 5 -7.45 3.26 -10.65
N GLU A 6 -6.50 2.44 -10.40
CA GLU A 6 -6.79 1.16 -9.77
C GLU A 6 -6.73 1.35 -8.27
N TRP A 7 -7.76 0.95 -7.58
CA TRP A 7 -7.83 1.07 -6.14
C TRP A 7 -7.59 -0.26 -5.48
N LEU A 8 -6.82 -0.26 -4.41
CA LEU A 8 -6.49 -1.47 -3.69
C LEU A 8 -7.04 -1.35 -2.28
N SER A 9 -7.73 -2.39 -1.82
CA SER A 9 -8.15 -2.44 -0.44
C SER A 9 -7.00 -3.03 0.38
N VAL A 10 -7.14 -2.99 1.70
CA VAL A 10 -6.13 -3.59 2.56
C VAL A 10 -5.99 -5.07 2.24
N GLU A 11 -7.10 -5.75 2.00
CA GLU A 11 -7.04 -7.16 1.67
C GLU A 11 -6.31 -7.41 0.37
N MET A 12 -6.53 -6.55 -0.61
CA MET A 12 -5.85 -6.70 -1.89
C MET A 12 -4.36 -6.48 -1.74
N ILE A 13 -3.97 -5.51 -0.92
CA ILE A 13 -2.55 -5.28 -0.66
C ILE A 13 -1.95 -6.49 0.05
N TYR A 14 -2.70 -7.05 0.98
CA TYR A 14 -2.25 -8.24 1.69
C TYR A 14 -1.96 -9.37 0.70
N GLU A 15 -2.86 -9.55 -0.28
CA GLU A 15 -2.65 -10.58 -1.29
C GLU A 15 -1.47 -10.24 -2.19
N GLU A 16 -1.35 -8.97 -2.56
CA GLU A 16 -0.25 -8.54 -3.41
C GLU A 16 1.09 -8.83 -2.74
N LEU A 17 1.14 -8.73 -1.43
CA LEU A 17 2.37 -8.98 -0.70
C LEU A 17 2.55 -10.46 -0.37
N GLY A 18 1.75 -11.32 -1.00
CA GLY A 18 1.90 -12.75 -0.79
C GLY A 18 1.52 -13.20 0.60
N LYS A 19 0.69 -12.41 1.27
CA LYS A 19 0.23 -12.72 2.62
C LYS A 19 1.39 -12.75 3.62
N LEU A 20 2.49 -12.11 3.27
CA LEU A 20 3.66 -12.11 4.15
C LEU A 20 3.62 -11.00 5.18
N VAL A 21 2.82 -9.98 4.96
CA VAL A 21 2.71 -8.86 5.88
C VAL A 21 1.31 -8.88 6.48
N PRO A 22 1.19 -8.88 7.79
CA PRO A 22 -0.14 -8.92 8.41
C PRO A 22 -0.97 -7.71 8.02
N MET A 23 -2.27 -7.89 7.91
CA MET A 23 -3.16 -6.79 7.56
C MET A 23 -3.10 -5.67 8.58
N GLU A 24 -2.86 -6.03 9.83
CA GLU A 24 -2.75 -5.01 10.86
C GLU A 24 -1.57 -4.09 10.60
N THR A 25 -0.47 -4.65 10.11
CA THR A 25 0.69 -3.84 9.76
C THR A 25 0.36 -2.90 8.61
N ILE A 26 -0.39 -3.38 7.63
CA ILE A 26 -0.78 -2.55 6.50
C ILE A 26 -1.66 -1.40 6.99
N ARG A 27 -2.59 -1.68 7.88
CA ARG A 27 -3.43 -0.63 8.44
C ARG A 27 -2.60 0.38 9.22
N SER A 28 -1.57 -0.11 9.89
CA SER A 28 -0.69 0.76 10.64
C SER A 28 0.06 1.71 9.71
N TRP A 29 0.50 1.22 8.57
CA TRP A 29 1.16 2.07 7.58
C TRP A 29 0.24 3.22 7.20
N ILE A 30 -1.03 2.92 7.02
CA ILE A 30 -2.00 3.94 6.63
C ILE A 30 -2.24 4.91 7.77
N ARG A 31 -2.43 4.39 8.97
CA ARG A 31 -2.73 5.25 10.12
C ARG A 31 -1.58 6.19 10.44
N THR A 32 -0.36 5.74 10.26
CA THR A 32 0.78 6.56 10.60
C THR A 32 1.23 7.45 9.44
N GLY A 33 0.54 7.37 8.31
CA GLY A 33 0.85 8.24 7.19
C GLY A 33 1.97 7.74 6.31
N LYS A 34 2.48 6.56 6.56
CA LYS A 34 3.54 6.03 5.71
C LYS A 34 3.03 5.65 4.34
N LEU A 35 1.79 5.18 4.27
CA LEU A 35 1.18 4.80 3.01
C LEU A 35 -0.06 5.66 2.82
N LYS A 36 -0.08 6.43 1.75
CA LYS A 36 -1.19 7.32 1.50
C LYS A 36 -2.43 6.51 1.12
N ALA A 37 -3.53 6.81 1.74
CA ALA A 37 -4.75 6.09 1.49
C ALA A 37 -5.94 7.02 1.63
N TYR A 38 -7.06 6.57 1.12
CA TYR A 38 -8.30 7.30 1.19
C TYR A 38 -9.34 6.43 1.88
N ARG A 39 -10.29 7.08 2.49
CA ARG A 39 -11.31 6.35 3.23
C ARG A 39 -12.67 6.95 2.94
N PRO A 40 -13.17 6.73 1.71
CA PRO A 40 -14.45 7.31 1.34
C PRO A 40 -15.61 6.76 2.14
N GLY A 41 -15.49 5.57 2.66
CA GLY A 41 -16.51 4.99 3.50
C GLY A 41 -15.86 4.44 4.73
N LYS A 42 -16.01 3.17 4.98
CA LYS A 42 -15.40 2.55 6.13
C LYS A 42 -14.18 1.73 5.76
N THR A 43 -13.84 1.71 4.48
CA THR A 43 -12.76 0.88 3.99
C THR A 43 -11.63 1.76 3.49
N TYR A 44 -10.41 1.41 3.83
CA TYR A 44 -9.25 2.09 3.29
C TYR A 44 -9.06 1.70 1.85
N LEU A 45 -8.78 2.68 1.01
CA LEU A 45 -8.50 2.45 -0.39
C LEU A 45 -7.19 3.15 -0.74
N VAL A 46 -6.31 2.44 -1.42
CA VAL A 46 -5.01 2.95 -1.79
C VAL A 46 -4.91 2.93 -3.30
N LYS A 47 -4.42 4.02 -3.88
CA LYS A 47 -4.20 4.02 -5.32
C LYS A 47 -3.03 3.13 -5.64
N ARG A 48 -3.13 2.40 -6.74
CA ARG A 48 -2.05 1.52 -7.15
C ARG A 48 -0.73 2.28 -7.26
N GLU A 49 -0.76 3.49 -7.81
CA GLU A 49 0.47 4.24 -7.97
C GLU A 49 1.08 4.64 -6.64
N ASP A 50 0.24 4.92 -5.65
CA ASP A 50 0.75 5.26 -4.32
C ASP A 50 1.36 4.02 -3.66
N PHE A 51 0.76 2.88 -3.87
CA PHE A 51 1.28 1.64 -3.33
C PHE A 51 2.62 1.30 -3.98
N ASP A 52 2.71 1.46 -5.29
CA ASP A 52 3.95 1.16 -5.99
C ASP A 52 5.06 2.08 -5.53
N LYS A 53 4.74 3.34 -5.31
CA LYS A 53 5.73 4.29 -4.84
C LYS A 53 6.19 3.93 -3.43
N PHE A 54 5.25 3.53 -2.58
CA PHE A 54 5.59 3.14 -1.22
C PHE A 54 6.53 1.94 -1.24
N MET A 55 6.26 0.98 -2.10
CA MET A 55 7.09 -0.21 -2.18
C MET A 55 8.50 0.15 -2.68
N ARG A 56 8.57 1.08 -3.65
CA ARG A 56 9.88 1.49 -4.14
C ARG A 56 10.66 2.20 -3.06
N ASP A 57 9.99 3.05 -2.29
CA ASP A 57 10.67 3.78 -1.23
C ASP A 57 11.10 2.88 -0.10
N SER A 58 10.45 1.74 0.04
CA SER A 58 10.78 0.80 1.10
C SER A 58 11.78 -0.25 0.64
N GLN A 59 12.25 -0.15 -0.59
CA GLN A 59 13.12 -1.16 -1.12
C GLN A 59 14.46 -1.15 -0.39
N THR A 60 14.94 -2.32 -0.03
CA THR A 60 16.23 -2.45 0.63
C THR A 60 17.31 -2.43 -0.44
N LYS A 61 18.32 -1.60 -0.22
CA LYS A 61 19.41 -1.52 -1.17
C LYS A 61 20.49 -2.51 -0.79
N PRO A 62 20.85 -3.36 -1.70
CA PRO A 62 21.80 -4.42 -1.35
C PRO A 62 23.17 -3.91 -0.97
N ASP A 63 23.60 -2.81 -1.52
CA ASP A 63 24.93 -2.33 -1.17
C ASP A 63 24.89 -1.42 0.00
N GLU A 64 23.81 -1.33 0.70
CA GLU A 64 23.78 -0.46 1.78
C GLU A 64 24.34 -1.14 2.89
N GLU A 65 24.89 -1.34 3.38
CA GLU A 65 25.32 -2.02 4.39
C GLU A 65 26.24 -1.71 4.93
#